data_5e7943e63e6774ef368acf272fb377af
#
_entry.id   5e7943e63e6774ef368acf272fb377af
#
_cell.length_a   1.000
_cell.length_b   1.000
_cell.length_c   1.000
_cell.angle_alpha   90.00
_cell.angle_beta   90.00
_cell.angle_gamma   90.00
#
_symmetry.space_group_name_H-M   'P 1'
#
loop_
_entity.id
_entity.type
_entity.pdbx_description
1 polymer ?
#
loop_
_entity_poly.entity_id
_entity_poly.type
_entity_poly.pdbx_seq_one_letter_code
_entity_poly.pdbx_strand_id
1 'polypeptide(L)'
;MTVFLAKSMPKGCHIGSTTFGGQGTLSSTFLELNAGQFTVGKYISQVYTPFAQIVDINGVSHEGEGCVPDIEVEFNQSNFENGIDNRLDKAFSWVDENSIK
;
A
#
# COMPACT_ATOMS: atom_id res chain seq x y z
N MET A 1 1.35 -2.97 -2.74
CA MET A 1 1.45 -3.28 -4.19
C MET A 1 0.53 -2.42 -5.06
N THR A 2 -0.73 -2.26 -4.69
CA THR A 2 -1.70 -1.44 -5.46
C THR A 2 -1.19 -0.02 -5.73
N VAL A 3 -0.54 0.62 -4.75
CA VAL A 3 0.02 1.97 -4.91
C VAL A 3 1.12 2.00 -5.98
N PHE A 4 1.96 0.96 -6.07
CA PHE A 4 2.98 0.88 -7.11
C PHE A 4 2.35 0.83 -8.51
N LEU A 5 1.30 0.03 -8.67
CA LEU A 5 0.58 -0.06 -9.93
C LEU A 5 -0.06 1.29 -10.30
N ALA A 6 -0.70 1.94 -9.33
CA ALA A 6 -1.31 3.24 -9.55
C ALA A 6 -0.27 4.30 -9.95
N LYS A 7 0.87 4.34 -9.28
CA LYS A 7 1.96 5.28 -9.59
C LYS A 7 2.62 5.04 -10.94
N SER A 8 2.58 3.81 -11.45
CA SER A 8 3.13 3.47 -12.76
C SER A 8 2.21 3.88 -13.92
N MET A 9 0.98 4.24 -13.63
CA MET A 9 0.01 4.67 -14.63
C MET A 9 0.19 6.17 -14.95
N PRO A 10 0.13 6.58 -16.24
CA PRO A 10 0.36 7.99 -16.64
C PRO A 10 -0.58 8.98 -15.94
N LYS A 11 -1.79 8.56 -15.60
CA LYS A 11 -2.79 9.40 -14.92
C LYS A 11 -3.11 8.91 -13.50
N GLY A 12 -2.24 8.07 -12.94
CA GLY A 12 -2.39 7.61 -11.58
C GLY A 12 -1.96 8.67 -10.58
N CYS A 13 -2.65 8.77 -9.46
CA CYS A 13 -2.30 9.69 -8.39
C CYS A 13 -2.56 9.05 -7.03
N HIS A 14 -1.57 9.11 -6.14
CA HIS A 14 -1.70 8.63 -4.77
C HIS A 14 -1.99 9.82 -3.87
N ILE A 15 -3.17 9.83 -3.27
CA ILE A 15 -3.62 10.89 -2.36
C ILE A 15 -3.82 10.29 -0.97
N GLY A 16 -3.29 10.93 0.03
CA GLY A 16 -3.45 10.51 1.41
C GLY A 16 -2.18 10.63 2.22
N SER A 17 -1.79 9.55 2.89
CA SER A 17 -0.57 9.50 3.70
C SER A 17 0.37 8.42 3.19
N THR A 18 1.62 8.47 3.65
CA THR A 18 2.61 7.44 3.35
C THR A 18 2.10 6.07 3.78
N THR A 19 2.25 5.06 2.92
CA THR A 19 1.81 3.71 3.24
C THR A 19 2.66 3.08 4.34
N PHE A 20 2.14 2.04 4.98
CA PHE A 20 2.80 1.38 6.11
C PHE A 20 4.18 0.80 5.76
N GLY A 21 4.36 0.34 4.53
CA GLY A 21 5.66 -0.19 4.08
C GLY A 21 5.88 -1.67 4.30
N GLY A 22 4.86 -2.41 4.70
CA GLY A 22 4.95 -3.86 4.79
C GLY A 22 4.72 -4.50 3.43
N GLN A 23 5.79 -4.81 2.71
CA GLN A 23 5.73 -5.25 1.32
C GLN A 23 6.30 -6.64 1.06
N GLY A 24 6.71 -7.34 2.10
CA GLY A 24 7.24 -8.69 1.95
C GLY A 24 6.19 -9.65 1.40
N THR A 25 6.59 -10.46 0.43
CA THR A 25 5.73 -11.48 -0.15
C THR A 25 5.74 -12.72 0.73
N LEU A 26 4.60 -13.09 1.30
CA LEU A 26 4.47 -14.29 2.12
C LEU A 26 4.35 -15.53 1.25
N SER A 27 4.76 -16.67 1.80
CA SER A 27 4.59 -17.96 1.14
C SER A 27 3.10 -18.26 0.92
N SER A 28 2.79 -18.93 -0.18
CA SER A 28 1.42 -19.27 -0.56
C SER A 28 1.34 -20.72 -1.01
N THR A 29 0.42 -21.46 -0.44
CA THR A 29 0.14 -22.84 -0.88
C THR A 29 -0.51 -22.87 -2.27
N PHE A 30 -1.21 -21.80 -2.63
CA PHE A 30 -1.81 -21.67 -3.96
C PHE A 30 -0.78 -21.69 -5.08
N LEU A 31 0.39 -21.10 -4.84
CA LEU A 31 1.50 -21.09 -5.80
C LEU A 31 2.52 -22.22 -5.56
N GLU A 32 2.22 -23.12 -4.63
CA GLU A 32 3.15 -24.18 -4.20
C GLU A 32 4.51 -23.64 -3.71
N LEU A 33 4.53 -22.37 -3.28
CA LEU A 33 5.72 -21.70 -2.78
C LEU A 33 5.69 -21.71 -1.24
N ASN A 34 6.20 -22.77 -0.65
CA ASN A 34 6.24 -22.94 0.80
C ASN A 34 7.51 -22.39 1.46
N ALA A 35 8.39 -21.80 0.70
CA ALA A 35 9.57 -21.15 1.24
C ALA A 35 9.13 -20.01 2.18
N GLY A 36 9.68 -19.97 3.38
CA GLY A 36 9.31 -18.97 4.36
C GLY A 36 8.09 -19.30 5.22
N GLN A 37 7.49 -20.48 5.04
CA GLN A 37 6.41 -20.97 5.91
C GLN A 37 6.89 -22.18 6.70
N PHE A 38 6.78 -22.12 8.03
CA PHE A 38 7.18 -23.23 8.89
C PHE A 38 6.42 -23.20 10.22
N THR A 39 6.43 -24.35 10.93
CA THR A 39 5.80 -24.51 12.23
C THR A 39 6.86 -24.52 13.32
N VAL A 40 6.64 -23.77 14.40
CA VAL A 40 7.56 -23.66 15.53
C VAL A 40 6.90 -24.13 16.83
N GLY A 41 7.35 -25.28 17.35
CA GLY A 41 6.92 -25.78 18.65
C GLY A 41 5.42 -25.97 18.77
N LYS A 42 4.94 -26.11 20.02
CA LYS A 42 3.52 -26.35 20.29
C LYS A 42 2.70 -25.09 20.48
N TYR A 43 3.35 -23.93 20.65
CA TYR A 43 2.65 -22.67 20.93
C TYR A 43 2.50 -21.77 19.71
N ILE A 44 3.35 -21.95 18.70
CA ILE A 44 3.30 -21.18 17.46
C ILE A 44 2.98 -22.16 16.34
N SER A 45 1.76 -22.10 15.83
CA SER A 45 1.28 -23.05 14.83
C SER A 45 1.90 -22.83 13.45
N GLN A 46 2.10 -21.58 13.06
CA GLN A 46 2.70 -21.24 11.78
C GLN A 46 3.47 -19.93 11.86
N VAL A 47 4.57 -19.88 11.11
CA VAL A 47 5.35 -18.66 10.89
C VAL A 47 5.46 -18.44 9.40
N TYR A 48 5.18 -17.24 8.96
CA TYR A 48 5.32 -16.83 7.56
C TYR A 48 6.44 -15.81 7.45
N THR A 49 7.36 -16.06 6.54
CA THR A 49 8.42 -15.10 6.24
C THR A 49 8.37 -14.72 4.76
N PRO A 50 8.79 -13.51 4.39
CA PRO A 50 8.88 -13.15 2.98
C PRO A 50 9.89 -14.03 2.25
N PHE A 51 9.55 -14.46 1.04
CA PHE A 51 10.43 -15.26 0.19
C PHE A 51 10.92 -14.47 -1.03
N ALA A 52 10.38 -13.28 -1.27
CA ALA A 52 10.74 -12.45 -2.41
C ALA A 52 10.65 -10.96 -2.01
N GLN A 53 11.43 -10.16 -2.69
CA GLN A 53 11.41 -8.70 -2.52
C GLN A 53 10.51 -8.08 -3.59
N ILE A 54 9.64 -7.17 -3.18
CA ILE A 54 8.82 -6.38 -4.10
C ILE A 54 9.55 -5.07 -4.37
N VAL A 55 9.72 -4.76 -5.65
CA VAL A 55 10.37 -3.53 -6.09
C VAL A 55 9.43 -2.74 -7.00
N ASP A 56 9.64 -1.43 -7.07
CA ASP A 56 8.89 -0.57 -7.97
C ASP A 56 9.38 -0.69 -9.42
N ILE A 57 8.81 0.12 -10.31
CA ILE A 57 9.17 0.12 -11.73
C ILE A 57 10.65 0.47 -11.96
N ASN A 58 11.29 1.15 -11.02
CA ASN A 58 12.69 1.53 -11.08
C ASN A 58 13.61 0.52 -10.38
N GLY A 59 13.07 -0.60 -9.89
CA GLY A 59 13.83 -1.61 -9.18
C GLY A 59 14.15 -1.26 -7.73
N VAL A 60 13.48 -0.27 -7.14
CA VAL A 60 13.73 0.18 -5.78
C VAL A 60 12.73 -0.45 -4.81
N SER A 61 13.23 -1.01 -3.70
CA SER A 61 12.40 -1.53 -2.62
C SER A 61 11.99 -0.41 -1.67
N HIS A 62 10.72 -0.37 -1.31
CA HIS A 62 10.16 0.53 -0.31
C HIS A 62 9.79 -0.20 0.98
N GLU A 63 10.32 -1.40 1.19
CA GLU A 63 10.09 -2.17 2.41
C GLU A 63 10.57 -1.40 3.63
N GLY A 64 9.70 -1.27 4.62
CA GLY A 64 9.96 -0.54 5.86
C GLY A 64 9.80 0.98 5.76
N GLU A 65 9.76 1.55 4.56
CA GLU A 65 9.65 3.00 4.38
C GLU A 65 8.26 3.43 3.90
N GLY A 66 7.59 2.55 3.16
CA GLY A 66 6.31 2.85 2.53
C GLY A 66 6.46 3.72 1.28
N CYS A 67 5.32 4.02 0.67
CA CYS A 67 5.24 4.88 -0.50
C CYS A 67 4.71 6.25 -0.09
N VAL A 68 5.46 7.30 -0.42
CA VAL A 68 5.05 8.68 -0.16
C VAL A 68 3.95 9.07 -1.16
N PRO A 69 2.86 9.70 -0.72
CA PRO A 69 1.79 10.12 -1.62
C PRO A 69 2.23 11.25 -2.55
N ASP A 70 1.59 11.34 -3.70
CA ASP A 70 1.77 12.47 -4.62
C ASP A 70 1.13 13.73 -4.04
N ILE A 71 0.01 13.58 -3.35
CA ILE A 71 -0.66 14.65 -2.60
C ILE A 71 -0.90 14.15 -1.18
N GLU A 72 -0.22 14.76 -0.22
CA GLU A 72 -0.38 14.41 1.18
C GLU A 72 -1.63 15.06 1.77
N VAL A 73 -2.49 14.24 2.39
CA VAL A 73 -3.67 14.69 3.11
C VAL A 73 -3.69 13.98 4.46
N GLU A 74 -3.51 14.73 5.52
CA GLU A 74 -3.48 14.18 6.87
C GLU A 74 -4.88 13.81 7.37
N PHE A 75 -4.92 12.85 8.28
CA PHE A 75 -6.15 12.50 8.98
C PHE A 75 -6.57 13.67 9.88
N ASN A 76 -7.84 14.04 9.79
CA ASN A 76 -8.42 15.07 10.64
C ASN A 76 -9.53 14.44 11.49
N GLN A 77 -9.29 14.34 12.80
CA GLN A 77 -10.20 13.70 13.72
C GLN A 77 -11.54 14.40 13.80
N SER A 78 -11.54 15.73 13.85
CA SER A 78 -12.77 16.53 13.90
C SER A 78 -13.65 16.30 12.67
N ASN A 79 -13.05 16.26 11.47
CA ASN A 79 -13.78 15.93 10.24
C ASN A 79 -14.35 14.52 10.30
N PHE A 80 -13.55 13.57 10.74
CA PHE A 80 -13.97 12.18 10.87
C PHE A 80 -15.18 12.03 11.79
N GLU A 81 -15.16 12.69 12.95
CA GLU A 81 -16.25 12.65 13.92
C GLU A 81 -17.55 13.29 13.36
N ASN A 82 -17.42 14.22 12.42
CA ASN A 82 -18.53 14.86 11.73
C ASN A 82 -18.93 14.16 10.43
N GLY A 83 -18.40 12.98 10.15
CA GLY A 83 -18.72 12.22 8.96
C GLY A 83 -18.10 12.78 7.67
N ILE A 84 -17.08 13.62 7.78
CA ILE A 84 -16.39 14.24 6.64
C ILE A 84 -15.09 13.46 6.37
N ASP A 85 -14.93 12.98 5.14
CA ASP A 85 -13.71 12.34 4.68
C ASP A 85 -12.92 13.34 3.82
N ASN A 86 -11.96 14.02 4.44
CA ASN A 86 -11.16 15.03 3.77
C ASN A 86 -10.23 14.47 2.70
N ARG A 87 -9.85 13.21 2.81
CA ARG A 87 -9.03 12.53 1.79
C ARG A 87 -9.85 12.25 0.53
N LEU A 88 -11.06 11.75 0.72
CA LEU A 88 -11.99 11.49 -0.38
C LEU A 88 -12.41 12.80 -1.05
N ASP A 89 -12.66 13.85 -0.28
CA ASP A 89 -12.97 15.18 -0.81
C ASP A 89 -11.82 15.71 -1.67
N LYS A 90 -10.58 15.52 -1.23
CA LYS A 90 -9.41 15.92 -2.01
C LYS A 90 -9.30 15.12 -3.31
N ALA A 91 -9.62 13.82 -3.26
CA ALA A 91 -9.63 12.97 -4.46
C ALA A 91 -10.68 13.44 -5.47
N PHE A 92 -11.87 13.78 -5.04
CA PHE A 92 -12.91 14.33 -5.92
C PHE A 92 -12.46 15.66 -6.54
N SER A 93 -11.88 16.58 -5.75
CA SER A 93 -11.35 17.83 -6.25
C SER A 93 -10.27 17.59 -7.32
N TRP A 94 -9.36 16.66 -7.08
CA TRP A 94 -8.31 16.33 -8.02
C TRP A 94 -8.87 15.77 -9.33
N VAL A 95 -9.86 14.90 -9.27
CA VAL A 95 -10.53 14.35 -10.45
C VAL A 95 -11.20 15.46 -11.26
N ASP A 96 -11.91 16.36 -10.59
CA ASP A 96 -12.56 17.50 -11.25
C ASP A 96 -11.56 18.41 -11.96
N GLU A 97 -10.42 18.71 -11.32
CA GLU A 97 -9.37 19.55 -11.88
C GLU A 97 -8.63 18.89 -13.05
N ASN A 98 -8.53 17.56 -13.05
CA ASN A 98 -7.75 16.81 -14.03
C ASN A 98 -8.61 16.02 -15.02
N SER A 99 -9.93 16.13 -14.96
CA SER A 99 -10.80 15.45 -15.91
C SER A 99 -10.67 16.05 -17.30
N ILE A 100 -10.69 15.19 -18.29
CA ILE A 100 -10.73 15.62 -19.68
C ILE A 100 -12.19 15.99 -20.00
N LYS A 101 -12.38 17.26 -20.31
CA LYS A 101 -13.71 17.76 -20.71
C LYS A 101 -13.83 17.78 -22.22
#